data_f4392a4d6bc220a81f7466326f67cbbd
#
_entry.id   f4392a4d6bc220a81f7466326f67cbbd
#
_cell.length_a   1.000
_cell.length_b   1.000
_cell.length_c   1.000
_cell.angle_alpha   90.00
_cell.angle_beta   90.00
_cell.angle_gamma   90.00
#
_symmetry.space_group_name_H-M   'P 1'
#
loop_
_entity.id
_entity.type
_entity.pdbx_description
1 polymer ?
#
loop_
_entity_poly.entity_id
_entity_poly.type
_entity_poly.pdbx_seq_one_letter_code
_entity_poly.pdbx_strand_id
1 'polypeptide(L)'
;TADRLASAYGLAVTGVMVLTTCLFAVVARRRWKWSWWYLGPLVAVLLSIELTLLASNLLKIPSGGWVPLAVAVFILAIVATWRRGLHLVNRGRLEDGLPLDRFVESLDDRAIERCPGTGVFFGRETGITPVTVRKLLRHMPVLPETLIIVHLHASGVPRVSHQHRLRLESLANGVWKATVRFGYLQKADLPGMMRDAIERGVPADLKTMTYWVRRDQVALATDHHGMARWRVAVFAYLLRNATVLPDLLDLPPRRTVEIGMRAPL
;
A
#
# COMPACT_ATOMS: atom_id res chain seq x y z
N THR A 1 37.24 15.61 -10.75
CA THR A 1 38.51 15.34 -10.03
C THR A 1 38.28 14.35 -8.90
N ALA A 2 39.25 13.49 -8.59
CA ALA A 2 39.16 12.46 -7.56
C ALA A 2 38.79 13.03 -6.18
N ASP A 3 39.31 14.22 -5.83
CA ASP A 3 39.05 14.90 -4.55
C ASP A 3 37.55 15.27 -4.36
N ARG A 4 36.88 15.68 -5.42
CA ARG A 4 35.43 15.97 -5.35
C ARG A 4 34.61 14.71 -5.13
N LEU A 5 35.01 13.61 -5.75
CA LEU A 5 34.36 12.33 -5.57
C LEU A 5 34.57 11.79 -4.14
N ALA A 6 35.81 11.91 -3.64
CA ALA A 6 36.15 11.54 -2.26
C ALA A 6 35.38 12.36 -1.22
N SER A 7 35.22 13.68 -1.45
CA SER A 7 34.40 14.56 -0.58
C SER A 7 32.93 14.19 -0.59
N ALA A 8 32.36 13.89 -1.76
CA ALA A 8 30.95 13.45 -1.90
C ALA A 8 30.73 12.10 -1.21
N TYR A 9 31.63 11.13 -1.41
CA TYR A 9 31.57 9.82 -0.79
C TYR A 9 31.70 9.91 0.73
N GLY A 10 32.69 10.68 1.23
CA GLY A 10 32.90 10.86 2.67
C GLY A 10 31.66 11.41 3.39
N LEU A 11 31.00 12.43 2.81
CA LEU A 11 29.79 13.01 3.40
C LEU A 11 28.62 12.02 3.38
N ALA A 12 28.43 11.30 2.28
CA ALA A 12 27.35 10.32 2.17
C ALA A 12 27.51 9.19 3.19
N VAL A 13 28.72 8.62 3.30
CA VAL A 13 29.02 7.51 4.22
C VAL A 13 28.85 7.93 5.67
N THR A 14 29.46 9.05 6.09
CA THR A 14 29.34 9.53 7.47
C THR A 14 27.91 9.89 7.84
N GLY A 15 27.13 10.46 6.91
CA GLY A 15 25.71 10.68 7.12
C GLY A 15 24.90 9.39 7.32
N VAL A 16 25.19 8.35 6.53
CA VAL A 16 24.55 7.03 6.70
C VAL A 16 24.94 6.39 8.03
N MET A 17 26.20 6.51 8.48
CA MET A 17 26.64 5.98 9.76
C MET A 17 25.85 6.56 10.92
N VAL A 18 25.73 7.89 11.01
CA VAL A 18 24.94 8.57 12.05
C VAL A 18 23.47 8.11 12.03
N LEU A 19 22.84 8.05 10.84
CA LEU A 19 21.47 7.56 10.71
C LEU A 19 21.33 6.11 11.16
N THR A 20 22.29 5.25 10.82
CA THR A 20 22.28 3.84 11.20
C THR A 20 22.38 3.68 12.72
N THR A 21 23.28 4.44 13.38
CA THR A 21 23.41 4.43 14.84
C THR A 21 22.15 4.93 15.53
N CYS A 22 21.50 5.98 15.02
CA CYS A 22 20.21 6.44 15.53
C CYS A 22 19.12 5.39 15.38
N LEU A 23 19.00 4.76 14.21
CA LEU A 23 18.04 3.68 13.95
C LEU A 23 18.33 2.45 14.83
N PHE A 24 19.60 2.07 14.98
CA PHE A 24 20.01 1.00 15.87
C PHE A 24 19.56 1.28 17.32
N ALA A 25 19.76 2.50 17.81
CA ALA A 25 19.33 2.89 19.15
C ALA A 25 17.82 2.72 19.33
N VAL A 26 17.01 3.12 18.34
CA VAL A 26 15.56 2.97 18.36
C VAL A 26 15.16 1.48 18.36
N VAL A 27 15.80 0.66 17.52
CA VAL A 27 15.52 -0.79 17.42
C VAL A 27 15.93 -1.50 18.71
N ALA A 28 17.14 -1.25 19.20
CA ALA A 28 17.66 -1.83 20.44
C ALA A 28 16.75 -1.50 21.63
N ARG A 29 16.23 -0.27 21.70
CA ARG A 29 15.33 0.16 22.76
C ARG A 29 13.92 -0.45 22.62
N ARG A 30 13.33 -0.39 21.42
CA ARG A 30 11.91 -0.77 21.22
C ARG A 30 11.72 -2.27 21.00
N ARG A 31 12.62 -2.90 20.26
CA ARG A 31 12.48 -4.31 19.86
C ARG A 31 13.22 -5.25 20.81
N TRP A 32 14.45 -4.92 21.16
CA TRP A 32 15.28 -5.75 22.04
C TRP A 32 15.14 -5.37 23.50
N LYS A 33 14.48 -4.25 23.82
CA LYS A 33 14.21 -3.77 25.19
C LYS A 33 15.49 -3.53 26.01
N TRP A 34 16.58 -3.13 25.36
CA TRP A 34 17.83 -2.81 26.05
C TRP A 34 17.64 -1.64 27.02
N SER A 35 18.29 -1.73 28.18
CA SER A 35 18.28 -0.64 29.17
C SER A 35 19.13 0.54 28.68
N TRP A 36 18.71 1.76 29.01
CA TRP A 36 19.44 2.99 28.72
C TRP A 36 20.83 3.03 29.38
N TRP A 37 21.05 2.31 30.46
CA TRP A 37 22.35 2.22 31.13
C TRP A 37 23.45 1.60 30.25
N TYR A 38 23.12 0.67 29.40
CA TYR A 38 24.02 0.06 28.43
C TYR A 38 23.98 0.73 27.08
N LEU A 39 22.77 1.05 26.61
CA LEU A 39 22.54 1.62 25.29
C LEU A 39 23.03 3.07 25.20
N GLY A 40 22.81 3.88 26.27
CA GLY A 40 23.19 5.28 26.30
C GLY A 40 24.69 5.53 26.10
N PRO A 41 25.58 4.93 26.94
CA PRO A 41 27.01 5.07 26.76
C PRO A 41 27.51 4.57 25.40
N LEU A 42 27.02 3.42 24.94
CA LEU A 42 27.38 2.86 23.63
C LEU A 42 27.05 3.82 22.49
N VAL A 43 25.81 4.31 22.46
CA VAL A 43 25.34 5.25 21.43
C VAL A 43 26.09 6.58 21.53
N ALA A 44 26.37 7.07 22.73
CA ALA A 44 27.14 8.32 22.94
C ALA A 44 28.55 8.22 22.37
N VAL A 45 29.25 7.10 22.61
CA VAL A 45 30.60 6.88 22.06
C VAL A 45 30.56 6.79 20.54
N LEU A 46 29.67 6.00 19.98
CA LEU A 46 29.53 5.87 18.52
C LEU A 46 29.20 7.22 17.86
N LEU A 47 28.18 7.92 18.38
CA LEU A 47 27.77 9.22 17.82
C LEU A 47 28.87 10.28 17.99
N SER A 48 29.67 10.28 19.05
CA SER A 48 30.76 11.26 19.21
C SER A 48 31.80 11.12 18.10
N ILE A 49 32.18 9.90 17.75
CA ILE A 49 33.12 9.62 16.67
C ILE A 49 32.50 9.98 15.33
N GLU A 50 31.25 9.52 15.07
CA GLU A 50 30.57 9.73 13.80
C GLU A 50 30.27 11.21 13.54
N LEU A 51 29.85 11.96 14.57
CA LEU A 51 29.58 13.40 14.44
C LEU A 51 30.87 14.19 14.20
N THR A 52 32.00 13.78 14.79
CA THR A 52 33.31 14.39 14.52
C THR A 52 33.71 14.18 13.07
N LEU A 53 33.54 12.96 12.54
CA LEU A 53 33.81 12.64 11.14
C LEU A 53 32.86 13.39 10.20
N LEU A 54 31.57 13.44 10.54
CA LEU A 54 30.56 14.18 9.79
C LEU A 54 30.89 15.68 9.75
N ALA A 55 31.23 16.28 10.90
CA ALA A 55 31.62 17.69 10.98
C ALA A 55 32.84 18.01 10.10
N SER A 56 33.85 17.14 10.09
CA SER A 56 35.00 17.28 9.19
C SER A 56 34.63 17.23 7.71
N ASN A 57 33.66 16.35 7.35
CA ASN A 57 33.18 16.23 5.96
C ASN A 57 32.21 17.36 5.57
N LEU A 58 31.48 17.97 6.51
CA LEU A 58 30.63 19.15 6.23
C LEU A 58 31.45 20.35 5.73
N LEU A 59 32.68 20.50 6.19
CA LEU A 59 33.60 21.55 5.71
C LEU A 59 33.95 21.38 4.20
N LYS A 60 33.78 20.16 3.69
CA LYS A 60 34.05 19.81 2.28
C LYS A 60 32.82 19.98 1.34
N ILE A 61 31.69 20.51 1.85
CA ILE A 61 30.49 20.73 1.02
C ILE A 61 30.82 21.56 -0.24
N PRO A 62 31.52 22.70 -0.16
CA PRO A 62 31.82 23.48 -1.35
C PRO A 62 32.71 22.76 -2.36
N SER A 63 33.56 21.84 -1.91
CA SER A 63 34.49 21.10 -2.76
C SER A 63 33.92 19.84 -3.43
N GLY A 64 32.61 19.59 -3.29
CA GLY A 64 31.93 18.46 -3.95
C GLY A 64 30.90 17.72 -3.09
N GLY A 65 30.89 17.94 -1.76
CA GLY A 65 29.95 17.35 -0.82
C GLY A 65 28.48 17.78 -1.03
N TRP A 66 28.23 18.83 -1.78
CA TRP A 66 26.86 19.28 -2.11
C TRP A 66 26.09 18.30 -3.01
N VAL A 67 26.79 17.48 -3.82
CA VAL A 67 26.18 16.57 -4.79
C VAL A 67 25.29 15.53 -4.10
N PRO A 68 25.75 14.73 -3.11
CA PRO A 68 24.90 13.78 -2.42
C PRO A 68 23.74 14.47 -1.69
N LEU A 69 23.91 15.69 -1.19
CA LEU A 69 22.81 16.43 -0.57
C LEU A 69 21.76 16.82 -1.59
N ALA A 70 22.15 17.29 -2.78
CA ALA A 70 21.21 17.60 -3.85
C ALA A 70 20.42 16.36 -4.30
N VAL A 71 21.08 15.20 -4.45
CA VAL A 71 20.44 13.93 -4.76
C VAL A 71 19.49 13.52 -3.65
N ALA A 72 19.88 13.64 -2.39
CA ALA A 72 19.03 13.32 -1.24
C ALA A 72 17.77 14.20 -1.21
N VAL A 73 17.91 15.51 -1.40
CA VAL A 73 16.77 16.45 -1.46
C VAL A 73 15.85 16.10 -2.62
N PHE A 74 16.40 15.77 -3.79
CA PHE A 74 15.62 15.36 -4.96
C PHE A 74 14.80 14.09 -4.68
N ILE A 75 15.44 13.05 -4.11
CA ILE A 75 14.74 11.81 -3.75
C ILE A 75 13.67 12.07 -2.70
N LEU A 76 13.98 12.86 -1.65
CA LEU A 76 13.02 13.22 -0.63
C LEU A 76 11.83 14.00 -1.19
N ALA A 77 12.04 14.89 -2.16
CA ALA A 77 10.96 15.61 -2.84
C ALA A 77 10.04 14.66 -3.61
N ILE A 78 10.59 13.63 -4.28
CA ILE A 78 9.82 12.59 -4.96
C ILE A 78 9.01 11.78 -3.94
N VAL A 79 9.65 11.29 -2.88
CA VAL A 79 8.99 10.49 -1.82
C VAL A 79 7.90 11.30 -1.10
N ALA A 80 8.17 12.57 -0.78
CA ALA A 80 7.20 13.47 -0.17
C ALA A 80 6.01 13.76 -1.11
N THR A 81 6.28 13.88 -2.40
CA THR A 81 5.24 14.05 -3.42
C THR A 81 4.37 12.80 -3.52
N TRP A 82 4.99 11.61 -3.56
CA TRP A 82 4.28 10.33 -3.57
C TRP A 82 3.39 10.15 -2.33
N ARG A 83 3.96 10.35 -1.13
CA ARG A 83 3.22 10.22 0.14
C ARG A 83 2.04 11.19 0.22
N ARG A 84 2.25 12.46 -0.18
CA ARG A 84 1.20 13.47 -0.18
C ARG A 84 0.09 13.13 -1.18
N GLY A 85 0.45 12.70 -2.39
CA GLY A 85 -0.50 12.28 -3.42
C GLY A 85 -1.34 11.08 -2.97
N LEU A 86 -0.71 10.04 -2.41
CA LEU A 86 -1.44 8.90 -1.84
C LEU A 86 -2.38 9.30 -0.70
N HIS A 87 -1.95 10.23 0.16
CA HIS A 87 -2.78 10.71 1.27
C HIS A 87 -4.04 11.44 0.76
N LEU A 88 -3.90 12.31 -0.23
CA LEU A 88 -5.03 13.01 -0.84
C LEU A 88 -6.01 12.05 -1.51
N VAL A 89 -5.49 11.12 -2.32
CA VAL A 89 -6.31 10.08 -2.97
C VAL A 89 -7.04 9.22 -1.93
N ASN A 90 -6.39 8.87 -0.82
CA ASN A 90 -7.01 8.06 0.22
C ASN A 90 -8.06 8.82 1.02
N ARG A 91 -7.81 10.11 1.33
CA ARG A 91 -8.76 10.94 2.08
C ARG A 91 -10.09 11.08 1.35
N GLY A 92 -10.09 11.40 0.06
CA GLY A 92 -11.31 11.48 -0.73
C GLY A 92 -12.09 10.15 -0.84
N ARG A 93 -11.44 9.01 -0.52
CA ARG A 93 -12.08 7.69 -0.50
C ARG A 93 -12.82 7.39 0.79
N LEU A 94 -12.31 7.89 1.93
CA LEU A 94 -12.88 7.66 3.25
C LEU A 94 -14.17 8.46 3.46
N GLU A 95 -14.25 9.64 2.89
CA GLU A 95 -15.44 10.52 2.99
C GLU A 95 -16.70 9.89 2.37
N ASP A 96 -16.53 8.98 1.41
CA ASP A 96 -17.62 8.24 0.75
C ASP A 96 -17.83 6.81 1.31
N GLY A 97 -17.19 6.42 2.40
CA GLY A 97 -17.18 5.05 2.92
C GLY A 97 -18.53 4.59 3.48
N LEU A 98 -19.24 3.68 2.80
CA LEU A 98 -20.39 2.98 3.36
C LEU A 98 -19.93 1.80 4.22
N PRO A 99 -20.27 1.69 5.52
CA PRO A 99 -19.99 0.54 6.33
C PRO A 99 -20.53 -0.75 5.68
N LEU A 100 -19.75 -1.82 5.75
CA LEU A 100 -20.09 -3.09 5.11
C LEU A 100 -21.37 -3.70 5.67
N ASP A 101 -21.58 -3.59 6.98
CA ASP A 101 -22.78 -4.11 7.65
C ASP A 101 -24.03 -3.41 7.13
N ARG A 102 -24.02 -2.07 7.05
CA ARG A 102 -25.13 -1.30 6.48
C ARG A 102 -25.36 -1.59 4.99
N PHE A 103 -24.28 -1.89 4.27
CA PHE A 103 -24.42 -2.31 2.87
C PHE A 103 -25.16 -3.64 2.77
N VAL A 104 -24.77 -4.64 3.57
CA VAL A 104 -25.39 -5.96 3.58
C VAL A 104 -26.88 -5.86 3.98
N GLU A 105 -27.21 -5.09 5.02
CA GLU A 105 -28.60 -4.80 5.43
C GLU A 105 -29.39 -4.15 4.27
N SER A 106 -28.79 -3.20 3.57
CA SER A 106 -29.46 -2.51 2.45
C SER A 106 -29.73 -3.40 1.22
N LEU A 107 -29.14 -4.60 1.16
CA LEU A 107 -29.41 -5.56 0.09
C LEU A 107 -30.79 -6.23 0.23
N ASP A 108 -31.32 -6.31 1.45
CA ASP A 108 -32.65 -6.85 1.72
C ASP A 108 -33.77 -5.88 1.30
N ASP A 109 -33.52 -4.58 1.49
CA ASP A 109 -34.50 -3.53 1.19
C ASP A 109 -34.56 -3.15 -0.29
N ARG A 110 -33.57 -3.54 -1.07
CA ARG A 110 -33.46 -3.18 -2.49
C ARG A 110 -33.80 -4.39 -3.37
N ALA A 111 -34.65 -4.19 -4.34
CA ALA A 111 -34.88 -5.15 -5.43
C ALA A 111 -33.68 -5.22 -6.38
N ILE A 112 -32.56 -5.77 -5.87
CA ILE A 112 -31.33 -5.95 -6.64
C ILE A 112 -31.41 -7.32 -7.30
N GLU A 113 -31.34 -7.33 -8.62
CA GLU A 113 -31.31 -8.57 -9.38
C GLU A 113 -30.02 -9.33 -9.16
N ARG A 114 -30.11 -10.64 -8.98
CA ARG A 114 -28.95 -11.52 -8.81
C ARG A 114 -28.67 -12.26 -10.11
N CYS A 115 -27.47 -12.09 -10.63
CA CYS A 115 -27.01 -12.86 -11.79
C CYS A 115 -26.21 -14.10 -11.35
N PRO A 116 -26.31 -15.21 -12.07
CA PRO A 116 -25.52 -16.40 -11.79
C PRO A 116 -24.02 -16.12 -11.81
N GLY A 117 -23.28 -16.70 -10.86
CA GLY A 117 -21.84 -16.62 -10.81
C GLY A 117 -21.28 -15.96 -9.55
N THR A 118 -19.94 -15.83 -9.51
CA THR A 118 -19.21 -15.30 -8.37
C THR A 118 -18.45 -14.05 -8.73
N GLY A 119 -18.66 -12.97 -7.97
CA GLY A 119 -17.89 -11.74 -8.08
C GLY A 119 -16.91 -11.54 -6.92
N VAL A 120 -15.63 -11.37 -7.23
CA VAL A 120 -14.58 -11.07 -6.27
C VAL A 120 -14.24 -9.58 -6.34
N PHE A 121 -14.46 -8.87 -5.23
CA PHE A 121 -14.22 -7.43 -5.14
C PHE A 121 -13.16 -7.12 -4.10
N PHE A 122 -12.27 -6.17 -4.39
CA PHE A 122 -11.19 -5.82 -3.51
C PHE A 122 -11.54 -4.63 -2.63
N GLY A 123 -11.56 -4.86 -1.31
CA GLY A 123 -11.69 -3.85 -0.28
C GLY A 123 -10.32 -3.51 0.31
N ARG A 124 -10.05 -2.22 0.55
CA ARG A 124 -8.78 -1.78 1.15
C ARG A 124 -8.83 -1.78 2.66
N GLU A 125 -9.95 -1.44 3.24
CA GLU A 125 -10.16 -1.36 4.69
C GLU A 125 -11.20 -2.39 5.14
N THR A 126 -10.90 -3.02 6.26
CA THR A 126 -11.79 -3.98 6.89
C THR A 126 -13.03 -3.25 7.41
N GLY A 127 -14.21 -3.64 6.93
CA GLY A 127 -15.50 -3.07 7.39
C GLY A 127 -16.07 -1.96 6.50
N ILE A 128 -15.41 -1.62 5.38
CA ILE A 128 -15.95 -0.66 4.40
C ILE A 128 -16.27 -1.37 3.09
N THR A 129 -17.42 -1.04 2.51
CA THR A 129 -17.86 -1.58 1.21
C THR A 129 -16.92 -1.11 0.10
N PRO A 130 -16.41 -2.02 -0.75
CA PRO A 130 -15.58 -1.65 -1.88
C PRO A 130 -16.29 -0.65 -2.81
N VAL A 131 -15.56 0.38 -3.21
CA VAL A 131 -16.10 1.42 -4.11
C VAL A 131 -16.51 0.82 -5.46
N THR A 132 -15.87 -0.27 -5.88
CA THR A 132 -16.20 -1.02 -7.09
C THR A 132 -17.62 -1.61 -7.03
N VAL A 133 -18.03 -2.19 -5.90
CA VAL A 133 -19.39 -2.70 -5.67
C VAL A 133 -20.41 -1.56 -5.74
N ARG A 134 -20.14 -0.45 -5.05
CA ARG A 134 -21.05 0.70 -5.04
C ARG A 134 -21.22 1.34 -6.41
N LYS A 135 -20.14 1.44 -7.20
CA LYS A 135 -20.20 1.93 -8.57
C LYS A 135 -20.97 0.97 -9.48
N LEU A 136 -20.71 -0.34 -9.33
CA LEU A 136 -21.48 -1.33 -10.08
C LEU A 136 -22.98 -1.14 -9.84
N LEU A 137 -23.41 -1.10 -8.58
CA LEU A 137 -24.82 -0.94 -8.22
C LEU A 137 -25.44 0.40 -8.64
N ARG A 138 -24.63 1.47 -8.71
CA ARG A 138 -25.12 2.79 -9.17
C ARG A 138 -25.49 2.77 -10.65
N HIS A 139 -24.77 2.01 -11.46
CA HIS A 139 -24.96 1.99 -12.92
C HIS A 139 -25.70 0.75 -13.41
N MET A 140 -25.56 -0.35 -12.71
CA MET A 140 -26.24 -1.62 -12.99
C MET A 140 -26.75 -2.20 -11.66
N PRO A 141 -28.08 -2.21 -11.45
CA PRO A 141 -28.68 -2.73 -10.20
C PRO A 141 -28.69 -4.26 -10.17
N VAL A 142 -27.54 -4.87 -10.50
CA VAL A 142 -27.34 -6.31 -10.58
C VAL A 142 -26.11 -6.69 -9.78
N LEU A 143 -26.19 -7.76 -9.00
CA LEU A 143 -25.06 -8.34 -8.28
C LEU A 143 -24.92 -9.83 -8.58
N PRO A 144 -23.72 -10.41 -8.55
CA PRO A 144 -23.56 -11.86 -8.60
C PRO A 144 -24.21 -12.54 -7.40
N GLU A 145 -24.67 -13.78 -7.58
CA GLU A 145 -25.24 -14.60 -6.50
C GLU A 145 -24.28 -14.72 -5.33
N THR A 146 -23.02 -15.01 -5.61
CA THR A 146 -21.95 -15.03 -4.58
C THR A 146 -21.05 -13.82 -4.73
N LEU A 147 -21.03 -12.97 -3.71
CA LEU A 147 -20.18 -11.78 -3.63
C LEU A 147 -19.05 -12.03 -2.62
N ILE A 148 -17.79 -12.04 -3.05
CA ILE A 148 -16.65 -12.20 -2.17
C ILE A 148 -15.90 -10.86 -2.06
N ILE A 149 -15.85 -10.29 -0.87
CA ILE A 149 -15.08 -9.06 -0.58
C ILE A 149 -13.74 -9.46 0.01
N VAL A 150 -12.68 -9.23 -0.77
CA VAL A 150 -11.31 -9.60 -0.40
C VAL A 150 -10.59 -8.41 0.21
N HIS A 151 -10.11 -8.56 1.44
CA HIS A 151 -9.22 -7.61 2.11
C HIS A 151 -7.80 -8.17 2.16
N LEU A 152 -6.87 -7.45 1.55
CA LEU A 152 -5.46 -7.82 1.50
C LEU A 152 -4.70 -7.23 2.68
N HIS A 153 -4.03 -8.07 3.46
CA HIS A 153 -3.21 -7.65 4.59
C HIS A 153 -1.77 -8.15 4.46
N ALA A 154 -0.86 -7.25 4.16
CA ALA A 154 0.57 -7.55 4.19
C ALA A 154 1.05 -7.61 5.64
N SER A 155 1.55 -8.76 6.05
CA SER A 155 2.09 -8.99 7.40
C SER A 155 3.57 -8.63 7.46
N GLY A 156 4.02 -8.10 8.61
CA GLY A 156 5.44 -7.80 8.87
C GLY A 156 6.33 -9.03 9.09
N VAL A 157 5.85 -10.23 8.78
CA VAL A 157 6.61 -11.49 8.85
C VAL A 157 7.01 -11.96 7.45
N PRO A 158 8.13 -12.68 7.29
CA PRO A 158 8.58 -13.15 5.98
C PRO A 158 7.55 -14.07 5.30
N ARG A 159 6.98 -15.00 6.06
CA ARG A 159 5.99 -15.95 5.58
C ARG A 159 4.88 -16.16 6.60
N VAL A 160 3.64 -16.19 6.11
CA VAL A 160 2.44 -16.56 6.88
C VAL A 160 2.14 -18.03 6.59
N SER A 161 1.86 -18.81 7.65
CA SER A 161 1.45 -20.23 7.50
C SER A 161 0.14 -20.34 6.71
N HIS A 162 0.01 -21.43 5.92
CA HIS A 162 -1.14 -21.66 5.04
C HIS A 162 -2.50 -21.56 5.77
N GLN A 163 -2.57 -22.06 7.01
CA GLN A 163 -3.78 -22.02 7.82
C GLN A 163 -4.23 -20.61 8.20
N HIS A 164 -3.30 -19.66 8.30
CA HIS A 164 -3.57 -18.26 8.69
C HIS A 164 -3.63 -17.28 7.52
N ARG A 165 -3.45 -17.76 6.28
CA ARG A 165 -3.46 -16.92 5.08
C ARG A 165 -4.86 -16.45 4.70
N LEU A 166 -5.87 -17.31 4.90
CA LEU A 166 -7.24 -17.03 4.49
C LEU A 166 -8.17 -17.18 5.69
N ARG A 167 -8.85 -16.09 6.04
CA ARG A 167 -9.97 -16.07 6.98
C ARG A 167 -11.24 -15.72 6.23
N LEU A 168 -12.27 -16.54 6.38
CA LEU A 168 -13.57 -16.37 5.75
C LEU A 168 -14.63 -16.06 6.80
N GLU A 169 -15.48 -15.12 6.51
CA GLU A 169 -16.65 -14.75 7.32
C GLU A 169 -17.85 -14.66 6.35
N SER A 170 -18.87 -15.47 6.59
CA SER A 170 -20.17 -15.33 5.90
C SER A 170 -20.93 -14.20 6.56
N LEU A 171 -21.38 -13.23 5.78
CA LEU A 171 -22.16 -12.11 6.29
C LEU A 171 -23.66 -12.40 6.18
N ALA A 172 -24.25 -12.16 5.03
CA ALA A 172 -25.63 -12.49 4.72
C ALA A 172 -25.81 -12.42 3.19
N ASN A 173 -26.96 -12.90 2.68
CA ASN A 173 -27.37 -12.68 1.28
C ASN A 173 -26.33 -13.05 0.22
N GLY A 174 -25.56 -14.14 0.44
CA GLY A 174 -24.51 -14.55 -0.50
C GLY A 174 -23.26 -13.67 -0.46
N VAL A 175 -23.13 -12.79 0.55
CA VAL A 175 -21.93 -11.95 0.74
C VAL A 175 -20.94 -12.60 1.68
N TRP A 176 -19.71 -12.74 1.22
CA TRP A 176 -18.60 -13.30 1.96
C TRP A 176 -17.47 -12.29 2.12
N LYS A 177 -16.90 -12.25 3.29
CA LYS A 177 -15.69 -11.45 3.56
C LYS A 177 -14.51 -12.39 3.68
N ALA A 178 -13.52 -12.18 2.82
CA ALA A 178 -12.27 -12.94 2.80
C ALA A 178 -11.10 -12.03 3.20
N THR A 179 -10.47 -12.32 4.33
CA THR A 179 -9.24 -11.63 4.74
C THR A 179 -8.04 -12.47 4.33
N VAL A 180 -7.28 -11.97 3.38
CA VAL A 180 -6.08 -12.61 2.84
C VAL A 180 -4.84 -12.00 3.48
N ARG A 181 -4.04 -12.81 4.17
CA ARG A 181 -2.78 -12.39 4.79
C ARG A 181 -1.60 -13.03 4.07
N PHE A 182 -0.59 -12.24 3.77
CA PHE A 182 0.65 -12.73 3.16
C PHE A 182 1.87 -12.06 3.78
N GLY A 183 2.97 -12.79 3.85
CA GLY A 183 4.27 -12.27 4.28
C GLY A 183 4.97 -11.52 3.15
N TYR A 184 5.94 -10.68 3.50
CA TYR A 184 6.63 -9.84 2.53
C TYR A 184 7.52 -10.63 1.52
N LEU A 185 7.82 -11.91 1.78
CA LEU A 185 8.51 -12.83 0.86
C LEU A 185 7.54 -13.74 0.07
N GLN A 186 6.22 -13.54 0.22
CA GLN A 186 5.22 -14.39 -0.44
C GLN A 186 4.50 -13.61 -1.54
N LYS A 187 4.31 -14.25 -2.68
CA LYS A 187 3.35 -13.80 -3.67
C LYS A 187 1.94 -14.14 -3.19
N ALA A 188 1.02 -13.23 -3.39
CA ALA A 188 -0.39 -13.48 -3.10
C ALA A 188 -1.03 -14.18 -4.31
N ASP A 189 -0.99 -15.52 -4.33
CA ASP A 189 -1.74 -16.34 -5.30
C ASP A 189 -3.22 -16.33 -4.91
N LEU A 190 -3.96 -15.35 -5.42
CA LEU A 190 -5.37 -15.23 -5.09
C LEU A 190 -6.24 -16.33 -5.72
N PRO A 191 -6.03 -16.76 -6.97
CA PRO A 191 -6.77 -17.89 -7.52
C PRO A 191 -6.63 -19.17 -6.69
N GLY A 192 -5.43 -19.47 -6.17
CA GLY A 192 -5.23 -20.59 -5.24
C GLY A 192 -6.00 -20.41 -3.94
N MET A 193 -5.99 -19.20 -3.36
CA MET A 193 -6.75 -18.92 -2.14
C MET A 193 -8.27 -18.96 -2.35
N MET A 194 -8.77 -18.63 -3.53
CA MET A 194 -10.20 -18.78 -3.86
C MET A 194 -10.58 -20.26 -3.97
N ARG A 195 -9.68 -21.12 -4.42
CA ARG A 195 -9.88 -22.58 -4.39
C ARG A 195 -10.01 -23.09 -2.95
N ASP A 196 -9.11 -22.66 -2.06
CA ASP A 196 -9.19 -22.97 -0.63
C ASP A 196 -10.50 -22.43 -0.01
N ALA A 197 -11.00 -21.29 -0.47
CA ALA A 197 -12.28 -20.73 0.01
C ALA A 197 -13.47 -21.62 -0.37
N ILE A 198 -13.48 -22.14 -1.58
CA ILE A 198 -14.52 -23.06 -2.06
C ILE A 198 -14.48 -24.37 -1.27
N GLU A 199 -13.29 -24.93 -1.05
CA GLU A 199 -13.12 -26.13 -0.21
C GLU A 199 -13.59 -25.93 1.23
N ARG A 200 -13.55 -24.69 1.73
CA ARG A 200 -14.07 -24.32 3.06
C ARG A 200 -15.56 -23.94 3.08
N GLY A 201 -16.29 -24.18 1.99
CA GLY A 201 -17.73 -24.07 1.93
C GLY A 201 -18.29 -22.77 1.34
N VAL A 202 -17.48 -21.93 0.71
CA VAL A 202 -18.00 -20.79 -0.07
C VAL A 202 -18.70 -21.34 -1.31
N PRO A 203 -20.00 -21.01 -1.56
CA PRO A 203 -20.74 -21.50 -2.70
C PRO A 203 -20.33 -20.74 -3.97
N ALA A 204 -19.17 -21.07 -4.51
CA ALA A 204 -18.59 -20.39 -5.66
C ALA A 204 -17.98 -21.42 -6.64
N ASP A 205 -17.96 -21.05 -7.93
CA ASP A 205 -17.29 -21.84 -8.97
C ASP A 205 -16.18 -21.00 -9.59
N LEU A 206 -14.98 -21.56 -9.60
CA LEU A 206 -13.80 -20.94 -10.22
C LEU A 206 -14.02 -20.63 -11.71
N LYS A 207 -14.87 -21.41 -12.41
CA LYS A 207 -15.13 -21.22 -13.84
C LYS A 207 -15.95 -19.96 -14.14
N THR A 208 -16.86 -19.61 -13.24
CA THR A 208 -17.74 -18.44 -13.36
C THR A 208 -17.25 -17.24 -12.56
N MET A 209 -16.12 -17.37 -11.85
CA MET A 209 -15.57 -16.34 -10.99
C MET A 209 -14.99 -15.17 -11.79
N THR A 210 -15.42 -13.94 -11.49
CA THR A 210 -14.94 -12.70 -12.09
C THR A 210 -14.31 -11.80 -11.04
N TYR A 211 -13.12 -11.29 -11.31
CA TYR A 211 -12.36 -10.41 -10.42
C TYR A 211 -12.58 -8.96 -10.81
N TRP A 212 -13.14 -8.16 -9.92
CA TRP A 212 -13.43 -6.75 -10.14
C TRP A 212 -12.38 -5.86 -9.48
N VAL A 213 -11.47 -5.35 -10.27
CA VAL A 213 -10.32 -4.59 -9.80
C VAL A 213 -10.51 -3.11 -10.09
N ARG A 214 -10.09 -2.30 -9.14
CA ARG A 214 -10.07 -0.85 -9.31
C ARG A 214 -8.77 -0.42 -9.99
N ARG A 215 -8.88 0.40 -11.04
CA ARG A 215 -7.77 1.11 -11.64
C ARG A 215 -7.91 2.60 -11.39
N ASP A 216 -7.02 3.15 -10.56
CA ASP A 216 -7.02 4.58 -10.28
C ASP A 216 -6.34 5.35 -11.41
N GLN A 217 -7.05 6.33 -11.94
CA GLN A 217 -6.50 7.32 -12.87
C GLN A 217 -6.56 8.69 -12.20
N VAL A 218 -5.42 9.38 -12.16
CA VAL A 218 -5.37 10.76 -11.70
C VAL A 218 -5.90 11.64 -12.82
N ALA A 219 -7.04 12.28 -12.61
CA ALA A 219 -7.47 13.39 -13.46
C ALA A 219 -6.81 14.65 -12.93
N LEU A 220 -6.09 15.36 -13.81
CA LEU A 220 -5.65 16.72 -13.54
C LEU A 220 -6.90 17.61 -13.48
N ALA A 221 -7.45 17.77 -12.27
CA ALA A 221 -8.55 18.70 -12.07
C ALA A 221 -8.04 20.14 -12.19
N THR A 222 -8.89 21.02 -12.69
CA THR A 222 -8.60 22.46 -12.80
C THR A 222 -8.42 23.13 -11.44
N ASP A 223 -9.06 22.61 -10.40
CA ASP A 223 -8.92 23.08 -9.03
C ASP A 223 -8.00 22.14 -8.23
N HIS A 224 -6.74 22.55 -8.11
CA HIS A 224 -5.71 21.82 -7.37
C HIS A 224 -5.81 22.09 -5.88
N HIS A 225 -6.72 21.41 -5.17
CA HIS A 225 -6.83 21.52 -3.72
C HIS A 225 -5.76 20.66 -3.04
N GLY A 226 -4.65 21.28 -2.64
CA GLY A 226 -3.67 20.69 -1.73
C GLY A 226 -2.31 20.28 -2.26
N MET A 227 -2.01 20.42 -3.56
CA MET A 227 -0.68 20.13 -4.12
C MET A 227 -0.34 20.98 -5.34
N ALA A 228 0.93 21.46 -5.44
CA ALA A 228 1.40 22.27 -6.59
C ALA A 228 1.31 21.46 -7.90
N ARG A 229 1.03 22.13 -9.03
CA ARG A 229 0.82 21.49 -10.36
C ARG A 229 1.96 20.58 -10.80
N TRP A 230 3.21 20.99 -10.61
CA TRP A 230 4.35 20.17 -10.97
C TRP A 230 4.42 18.86 -10.14
N ARG A 231 4.04 18.91 -8.86
CA ARG A 231 3.99 17.71 -7.99
C ARG A 231 2.87 16.78 -8.42
N VAL A 232 1.71 17.31 -8.83
CA VAL A 232 0.62 16.50 -9.38
C VAL A 232 1.07 15.77 -10.64
N ALA A 233 1.80 16.44 -11.54
CA ALA A 233 2.35 15.82 -12.75
C ALA A 233 3.34 14.67 -12.40
N VAL A 234 4.26 14.92 -11.47
CA VAL A 234 5.20 13.89 -10.99
C VAL A 234 4.44 12.72 -10.36
N PHE A 235 3.45 13.00 -9.50
CA PHE A 235 2.65 11.95 -8.86
C PHE A 235 1.86 11.12 -9.88
N ALA A 236 1.23 11.77 -10.88
CA ALA A 236 0.51 11.09 -11.95
C ALA A 236 1.43 10.20 -12.79
N TYR A 237 2.66 10.65 -13.07
CA TYR A 237 3.67 9.84 -13.74
C TYR A 237 4.05 8.61 -12.91
N LEU A 238 4.36 8.80 -11.62
CA LEU A 238 4.70 7.70 -10.71
C LEU A 238 3.56 6.70 -10.57
N LEU A 239 2.32 7.18 -10.46
CA LEU A 239 1.14 6.31 -10.33
C LEU A 239 0.89 5.47 -11.58
N ARG A 240 1.14 6.02 -12.77
CA ARG A 240 1.02 5.26 -14.04
C ARG A 240 2.04 4.14 -14.15
N ASN A 241 3.23 4.33 -13.56
CA ASN A 241 4.31 3.34 -13.57
C ASN A 241 4.31 2.43 -12.31
N ALA A 242 3.36 2.61 -11.39
CA ALA A 242 3.23 1.73 -10.24
C ALA A 242 2.64 0.38 -10.65
N THR A 243 3.10 -0.68 -10.00
CA THR A 243 2.56 -2.04 -10.21
C THR A 243 1.07 -2.07 -9.92
N VAL A 244 0.29 -2.59 -10.84
CA VAL A 244 -1.16 -2.73 -10.70
C VAL A 244 -1.52 -3.99 -9.91
N LEU A 245 -2.66 -3.93 -9.22
CA LEU A 245 -3.12 -5.01 -8.33
C LEU A 245 -3.29 -6.37 -9.04
N PRO A 246 -3.79 -6.47 -10.29
CA PRO A 246 -3.90 -7.73 -11.02
C PRO A 246 -2.58 -8.49 -11.14
N ASP A 247 -1.50 -7.79 -11.48
CA ASP A 247 -0.17 -8.39 -11.65
C ASP A 247 0.42 -8.86 -10.30
N LEU A 248 0.12 -8.11 -9.22
CA LEU A 248 0.56 -8.48 -7.87
C LEU A 248 -0.11 -9.76 -7.35
N LEU A 249 -1.36 -9.99 -7.75
CA LEU A 249 -2.21 -11.08 -7.26
C LEU A 249 -2.31 -12.27 -8.22
N ASP A 250 -1.58 -12.25 -9.32
CA ASP A 250 -1.58 -13.28 -10.37
C ASP A 250 -3.00 -13.60 -10.89
N LEU A 251 -3.77 -12.53 -11.15
CA LEU A 251 -5.17 -12.66 -11.58
C LEU A 251 -5.26 -13.09 -13.04
N PRO A 252 -6.18 -14.01 -13.39
CA PRO A 252 -6.38 -14.43 -14.78
C PRO A 252 -6.94 -13.27 -15.63
N PRO A 253 -6.22 -12.80 -16.68
CA PRO A 253 -6.62 -11.62 -17.45
C PRO A 253 -8.02 -11.73 -18.07
N ARG A 254 -8.39 -12.93 -18.53
CA ARG A 254 -9.70 -13.19 -19.16
C ARG A 254 -10.90 -13.08 -18.21
N ARG A 255 -10.65 -13.06 -16.89
CA ARG A 255 -11.67 -13.01 -15.84
C ARG A 255 -11.51 -11.79 -14.93
N THR A 256 -10.66 -10.87 -15.34
CA THR A 256 -10.43 -9.64 -14.58
C THR A 256 -11.08 -8.47 -15.29
N VAL A 257 -11.98 -7.78 -14.59
CA VAL A 257 -12.65 -6.56 -15.04
C VAL A 257 -12.03 -5.38 -14.29
N GLU A 258 -11.46 -4.45 -15.02
CA GLU A 258 -10.91 -3.23 -14.44
C GLU A 258 -11.93 -2.09 -14.48
N ILE A 259 -12.27 -1.55 -13.30
CA ILE A 259 -13.11 -0.37 -13.19
C ILE A 259 -12.23 0.87 -13.05
N GLY A 260 -12.16 1.68 -14.10
CA GLY A 260 -11.45 2.96 -14.08
C GLY A 260 -12.12 3.95 -13.12
N MET A 261 -11.33 4.53 -12.22
CA MET A 261 -11.79 5.58 -11.31
C MET A 261 -10.92 6.82 -11.47
N ARG A 262 -11.56 7.95 -11.79
CA ARG A 262 -10.89 9.25 -11.82
C ARG A 262 -10.90 9.83 -10.42
N ALA A 263 -9.71 10.00 -9.83
CA ALA A 263 -9.54 10.74 -8.59
C ALA A 263 -9.23 12.20 -8.95
N PRO A 264 -10.08 13.17 -8.60
CA PRO A 264 -9.72 14.58 -8.69
C PRO A 264 -8.64 14.87 -7.67
N LEU A 265 -7.56 15.52 -8.08
CA LEU A 265 -6.47 16.01 -7.23
C LEU A 265 -6.36 17.52 -7.36
#